data_8238949a0790fa4f6bb4f3509a12ee22
#
_entry.id   8238949a0790fa4f6bb4f3509a12ee22
#
_cell.length_a   1.000
_cell.length_b   1.000
_cell.length_c   1.000
_cell.angle_alpha   90.00
_cell.angle_beta   90.00
_cell.angle_gamma   90.00
#
_symmetry.space_group_name_H-M   'P 1'
#
loop_
_entity.id
_entity.type
_entity.pdbx_description
1 polymer ?
#
loop_
_entity_poly.entity_id
_entity_poly.type
_entity_poly.pdbx_seq_one_letter_code
_entity_poly.pdbx_strand_id
1 'polypeptide(L)'
;MVFRLAGRNLCLNNRIFMNTLKPKTHWYREPWVWLMIALPMSAVIGGMITIYLAVSTSDGLVVDDYYKRGKAINMDLARDEAAARYRLRALIDLDLRDNLMQLQLQSSADTLPKMLTFSLLHPTQPGRDQVIVLRHAGDGMYYGDIDEIARGSWYLQLEADDWRLSGKMQIPLVDRLVMQPAAAVSPD
;
A
#
# COMPACT_ATOMS: atom_id res chain seq x y z
N MET A 1 90.23 -78.29 -2.70
CA MET A 1 89.24 -78.28 -3.75
C MET A 1 88.34 -77.05 -3.54
N VAL A 2 88.39 -76.19 -4.47
CA VAL A 2 87.87 -74.80 -4.48
C VAL A 2 86.36 -74.84 -4.61
N PHE A 3 85.63 -74.06 -3.83
CA PHE A 3 84.38 -73.45 -4.35
C PHE A 3 84.15 -72.08 -3.73
N ARG A 4 84.27 -71.16 -4.58
CA ARG A 4 84.03 -69.74 -4.43
C ARG A 4 82.50 -69.47 -4.54
N LEU A 5 81.91 -68.84 -3.59
CA LEU A 5 80.56 -68.33 -3.76
C LEU A 5 80.53 -66.81 -3.53
N ALA A 6 80.11 -66.17 -4.57
CA ALA A 6 80.09 -64.75 -4.78
C ALA A 6 79.06 -64.05 -3.86
N GLY A 7 79.49 -62.96 -3.26
CA GLY A 7 78.62 -62.07 -2.54
C GLY A 7 77.66 -61.35 -3.51
N ARG A 8 76.39 -61.46 -3.21
CA ARG A 8 75.40 -60.63 -3.85
C ARG A 8 75.06 -59.52 -2.87
N ASN A 9 75.58 -58.35 -3.23
CA ASN A 9 75.24 -57.12 -2.57
C ASN A 9 73.75 -56.80 -2.82
N LEU A 10 72.95 -56.98 -1.73
CA LEU A 10 71.59 -56.55 -1.72
C LEU A 10 71.60 -55.02 -1.49
N CYS A 11 71.57 -54.27 -2.55
CA CYS A 11 71.23 -52.81 -2.48
C CYS A 11 69.81 -52.66 -1.92
N LEU A 12 69.70 -52.46 -0.63
CA LEU A 12 68.46 -51.94 -0.03
C LEU A 12 68.25 -50.56 -0.57
N ASN A 13 67.33 -50.45 -1.54
CA ASN A 13 66.86 -49.23 -2.05
C ASN A 13 66.00 -48.50 -0.97
N ASN A 14 66.70 -47.76 -0.12
CA ASN A 14 66.10 -46.90 0.87
C ASN A 14 65.42 -45.73 0.16
N ARG A 15 64.21 -45.95 -0.33
CA ARG A 15 63.35 -44.87 -0.75
C ARG A 15 63.02 -44.05 0.48
N ILE A 16 63.79 -43.03 0.69
CA ILE A 16 63.49 -41.93 1.58
C ILE A 16 62.18 -41.34 1.09
N PHE A 17 61.10 -41.65 1.76
CA PHE A 17 59.87 -40.93 1.64
C PHE A 17 60.17 -39.45 2.06
N MET A 18 60.54 -38.63 1.10
CA MET A 18 60.51 -37.21 1.33
C MET A 18 59.06 -36.83 1.54
N ASN A 19 58.71 -36.75 2.80
CA ASN A 19 57.46 -36.14 3.26
C ASN A 19 57.57 -34.67 2.91
N THR A 20 57.12 -34.30 1.69
CA THR A 20 56.99 -32.93 1.28
C THR A 20 55.99 -32.28 2.21
N LEU A 21 56.50 -31.59 3.25
CA LEU A 21 55.70 -30.68 4.08
C LEU A 21 55.08 -29.69 3.13
N LYS A 22 53.83 -29.91 2.73
CA LYS A 22 53.02 -28.92 2.02
C LYS A 22 53.06 -27.67 2.87
N PRO A 23 53.47 -26.52 2.26
CA PRO A 23 53.43 -25.25 3.00
C PRO A 23 52.03 -25.06 3.56
N LYS A 24 51.94 -24.70 4.83
CA LYS A 24 50.64 -24.37 5.46
C LYS A 24 50.08 -23.17 4.73
N THR A 25 49.28 -23.42 3.69
CA THR A 25 48.52 -22.37 3.04
C THR A 25 47.52 -21.83 4.06
N HIS A 26 47.49 -20.51 4.23
CA HIS A 26 46.55 -19.90 5.14
C HIS A 26 45.16 -20.16 4.59
N TRP A 27 44.23 -20.64 5.44
CA TRP A 27 42.86 -21.04 5.08
C TRP A 27 42.12 -20.00 4.26
N TYR A 28 42.38 -18.70 4.48
CA TYR A 28 41.77 -17.58 3.73
C TYR A 28 42.31 -17.41 2.28
N ARG A 29 43.38 -18.11 1.89
CA ARG A 29 43.90 -18.16 0.52
C ARG A 29 43.35 -19.30 -0.31
N GLU A 30 42.63 -20.21 0.31
CA GLU A 30 42.03 -21.33 -0.38
C GLU A 30 40.67 -20.90 -0.97
N PRO A 31 40.51 -20.87 -2.31
CA PRO A 31 39.27 -20.45 -2.95
C PRO A 31 38.06 -21.32 -2.55
N TRP A 32 38.33 -22.54 -2.19
CA TRP A 32 37.36 -23.51 -1.75
C TRP A 32 36.64 -23.11 -0.45
N VAL A 33 37.37 -22.51 0.47
CA VAL A 33 36.83 -22.01 1.74
C VAL A 33 35.86 -20.83 1.47
N TRP A 34 36.23 -19.96 0.56
CA TRP A 34 35.36 -18.83 0.16
C TRP A 34 34.09 -19.29 -0.52
N LEU A 35 34.12 -20.34 -1.31
CA LEU A 35 32.93 -20.93 -1.93
C LEU A 35 31.98 -21.50 -0.86
N MET A 36 32.52 -22.19 0.17
CA MET A 36 31.72 -22.69 1.28
C MET A 36 31.07 -21.56 2.11
N ILE A 37 31.74 -20.41 2.25
CA ILE A 37 31.23 -19.26 2.99
C ILE A 37 30.23 -18.46 2.11
N ALA A 38 30.47 -18.38 0.82
CA ALA A 38 29.63 -17.61 -0.10
C ALA A 38 28.19 -18.12 -0.16
N LEU A 39 27.96 -19.43 -0.08
CA LEU A 39 26.65 -20.05 -0.09
C LEU A 39 25.75 -19.58 1.06
N PRO A 40 26.12 -19.74 2.33
CA PRO A 40 25.30 -19.26 3.44
C PRO A 40 25.23 -17.73 3.47
N MET A 41 26.30 -17.02 3.06
CA MET A 41 26.31 -15.58 3.02
C MET A 41 25.30 -15.02 2.00
N SER A 42 25.19 -15.66 0.82
CA SER A 42 24.19 -15.26 -0.18
C SER A 42 22.76 -15.43 0.33
N ALA A 43 22.50 -16.47 1.10
CA ALA A 43 21.20 -16.69 1.73
C ALA A 43 20.87 -15.61 2.77
N VAL A 44 21.84 -15.20 3.58
CA VAL A 44 21.68 -14.12 4.57
C VAL A 44 21.41 -12.79 3.87
N ILE A 45 22.20 -12.46 2.83
CA ILE A 45 22.01 -11.23 2.06
C ILE A 45 20.64 -11.23 1.39
N GLY A 46 20.25 -12.33 0.75
CA GLY A 46 18.92 -12.50 0.15
C GLY A 46 17.80 -12.33 1.17
N GLY A 47 17.95 -12.90 2.36
CA GLY A 47 17.00 -12.74 3.46
C GLY A 47 16.88 -11.28 3.93
N MET A 48 17.98 -10.56 4.06
CA MET A 48 17.96 -9.14 4.43
C MET A 48 17.27 -8.28 3.36
N ILE A 49 17.52 -8.55 2.07
CA ILE A 49 16.86 -7.86 0.97
C ILE A 49 15.36 -8.14 1.01
N THR A 50 14.96 -9.37 1.24
CA THR A 50 13.55 -9.76 1.33
C THR A 50 12.85 -9.07 2.50
N ILE A 51 13.48 -9.00 3.68
CA ILE A 51 12.96 -8.29 4.84
C ILE A 51 12.84 -6.80 4.53
N TYR A 52 13.86 -6.20 3.94
CA TYR A 52 13.83 -4.79 3.55
C TYR A 52 12.69 -4.49 2.58
N LEU A 53 12.51 -5.32 1.55
CA LEU A 53 11.40 -5.20 0.61
C LEU A 53 10.06 -5.38 1.31
N ALA A 54 9.91 -6.38 2.18
CA ALA A 54 8.68 -6.63 2.91
C ALA A 54 8.27 -5.46 3.81
N VAL A 55 9.25 -4.81 4.46
CA VAL A 55 8.99 -3.64 5.32
C VAL A 55 8.76 -2.37 4.50
N SER A 56 9.51 -2.17 3.42
CA SER A 56 9.38 -0.98 2.57
C SER A 56 8.15 -1.01 1.65
N THR A 57 7.71 -2.22 1.27
CA THR A 57 6.49 -2.44 0.49
C THR A 57 5.33 -2.83 1.42
N SER A 58 5.35 -2.36 2.66
CA SER A 58 4.26 -2.57 3.61
C SER A 58 2.97 -1.98 3.04
N ASP A 59 2.34 -2.74 2.19
CA ASP A 59 0.94 -2.58 1.84
C ASP A 59 0.16 -2.74 3.14
N GLY A 60 -0.55 -1.68 3.54
CA GLY A 60 -1.09 -1.51 4.88
C GLY A 60 -1.53 -2.81 5.52
N LEU A 61 -0.93 -3.11 6.65
CA LEU A 61 -1.25 -4.26 7.50
C LEU A 61 -2.74 -4.56 7.43
N VAL A 62 -3.08 -5.75 6.98
CA VAL A 62 -4.41 -6.32 7.19
C VAL A 62 -4.57 -6.45 8.70
N VAL A 63 -5.07 -5.37 9.30
CA VAL A 63 -5.25 -5.26 10.74
C VAL A 63 -6.26 -6.33 11.14
N ASP A 64 -5.89 -7.18 12.08
CA ASP A 64 -6.73 -8.16 12.77
C ASP A 64 -7.86 -7.52 13.58
N ASP A 65 -8.46 -6.45 13.06
CA ASP A 65 -9.43 -5.64 13.75
C ASP A 65 -10.82 -5.78 13.13
N TYR A 66 -11.24 -7.04 12.90
CA TYR A 66 -12.60 -7.33 12.43
C TYR A 66 -13.67 -6.65 13.28
N TYR A 67 -13.43 -6.52 14.58
CA TYR A 67 -14.35 -5.84 15.50
C TYR A 67 -14.42 -4.33 15.20
N LYS A 68 -13.29 -3.67 15.01
CA LYS A 68 -13.25 -2.23 14.65
C LYS A 68 -13.84 -1.99 13.27
N ARG A 69 -13.55 -2.88 12.31
CA ARG A 69 -14.17 -2.82 10.97
C ARG A 69 -15.69 -3.01 11.05
N GLY A 70 -16.17 -3.99 11.81
CA GLY A 70 -17.60 -4.19 12.02
C GLY A 70 -18.27 -2.98 12.66
N LYS A 71 -17.64 -2.37 13.66
CA LYS A 71 -18.11 -1.13 14.28
C LYS A 71 -18.10 0.05 13.30
N ALA A 72 -17.04 0.20 12.49
CA ALA A 72 -16.94 1.24 11.47
C ALA A 72 -18.04 1.10 10.42
N ILE A 73 -18.28 -0.12 9.92
CA ILE A 73 -19.35 -0.41 8.95
C ILE A 73 -20.72 -0.04 9.53
N ASN A 74 -21.00 -0.39 10.80
CA ASN A 74 -22.26 -0.05 11.43
C ASN A 74 -22.43 1.47 11.63
N MET A 75 -21.35 2.18 11.95
CA MET A 75 -21.36 3.64 12.04
C MET A 75 -21.60 4.28 10.67
N ASP A 76 -20.97 3.77 9.63
CA ASP A 76 -21.15 4.23 8.27
C ASP A 76 -22.58 4.02 7.78
N LEU A 77 -23.15 2.85 8.05
CA LEU A 77 -24.54 2.55 7.72
C LEU A 77 -25.52 3.47 8.46
N ALA A 78 -25.30 3.72 9.75
CA ALA A 78 -26.13 4.65 10.52
C ALA A 78 -26.09 6.08 9.96
N ARG A 79 -24.92 6.53 9.45
CA ARG A 79 -24.75 7.84 8.81
C ARG A 79 -25.45 7.91 7.45
N ASP A 80 -25.39 6.83 6.68
CA ASP A 80 -26.10 6.72 5.39
C ASP A 80 -27.63 6.73 5.61
N GLU A 81 -28.12 6.02 6.64
CA GLU A 81 -29.53 6.04 7.04
C GLU A 81 -29.98 7.42 7.53
N ALA A 82 -29.11 8.14 8.26
CA ALA A 82 -29.39 9.52 8.67
C ALA A 82 -29.54 10.44 7.47
N ALA A 83 -28.68 10.30 6.47
CA ALA A 83 -28.80 11.05 5.22
C ALA A 83 -30.14 10.80 4.50
N ALA A 84 -30.63 9.55 4.52
CA ALA A 84 -31.94 9.19 3.97
C ALA A 84 -33.09 9.80 4.79
N ARG A 85 -33.01 9.77 6.13
CA ARG A 85 -34.02 10.38 7.02
C ARG A 85 -34.14 11.89 6.82
N TYR A 86 -33.02 12.58 6.64
CA TYR A 86 -32.98 14.02 6.35
C TYR A 86 -33.32 14.34 4.89
N ARG A 87 -33.57 13.33 4.06
CA ARG A 87 -33.84 13.47 2.61
C ARG A 87 -32.81 14.33 1.93
N LEU A 88 -31.56 14.10 2.25
CA LEU A 88 -30.47 14.91 1.74
C LEU A 88 -30.32 14.76 0.23
N ARG A 89 -30.11 15.87 -0.43
CA ARG A 89 -29.76 15.93 -1.84
C ARG A 89 -28.70 17.00 -2.04
N ALA A 90 -27.54 16.60 -2.54
CA ALA A 90 -26.46 17.51 -2.85
C ALA A 90 -26.33 17.67 -4.37
N LEU A 91 -26.41 18.91 -4.84
CA LEU A 91 -26.12 19.31 -6.21
C LEU A 91 -24.73 19.91 -6.23
N ILE A 92 -23.83 19.31 -6.99
CA ILE A 92 -22.43 19.71 -7.04
C ILE A 92 -22.12 20.27 -8.42
N ASP A 93 -21.53 21.45 -8.42
CA ASP A 93 -20.99 22.12 -9.60
C ASP A 93 -19.50 22.36 -9.41
N LEU A 94 -18.71 21.87 -10.36
CA LEU A 94 -17.26 21.96 -10.32
C LEU A 94 -16.77 22.90 -11.41
N ASP A 95 -16.29 24.06 -11.03
CA ASP A 95 -15.57 24.93 -11.95
C ASP A 95 -14.07 24.64 -11.90
N LEU A 96 -13.65 23.76 -12.80
CA LEU A 96 -12.25 23.35 -12.92
C LEU A 96 -11.34 24.45 -13.50
N ARG A 97 -11.91 25.58 -13.99
CA ARG A 97 -11.12 26.71 -14.49
C ARG A 97 -10.70 27.63 -13.35
N ASP A 98 -11.65 27.87 -12.45
CA ASP A 98 -11.45 28.75 -11.30
C ASP A 98 -11.07 27.98 -10.02
N ASN A 99 -10.88 26.65 -10.12
CA ASN A 99 -10.60 25.77 -9.00
C ASN A 99 -11.62 25.89 -7.86
N LEU A 100 -12.88 26.15 -8.22
CA LEU A 100 -13.94 26.39 -7.27
C LEU A 100 -14.97 25.27 -7.33
N MET A 101 -15.31 24.75 -6.15
CA MET A 101 -16.42 23.82 -5.97
C MET A 101 -17.59 24.54 -5.31
N GLN A 102 -18.75 24.44 -5.93
CA GLN A 102 -20.00 24.89 -5.37
C GLN A 102 -20.91 23.70 -5.10
N LEU A 103 -21.50 23.68 -3.93
CA LEU A 103 -22.42 22.62 -3.53
C LEU A 103 -23.70 23.24 -2.96
N GLN A 104 -24.85 22.84 -3.50
CA GLN A 104 -26.13 23.16 -2.92
C GLN A 104 -26.70 21.94 -2.20
N LEU A 105 -26.82 22.03 -0.90
CA LEU A 105 -27.41 21.00 -0.06
C LEU A 105 -28.90 21.30 0.19
N GLN A 106 -29.73 20.34 -0.18
CA GLN A 106 -31.14 20.33 0.18
C GLN A 106 -31.35 19.33 1.29
N SER A 107 -32.06 19.74 2.33
CA SER A 107 -32.33 18.92 3.51
C SER A 107 -33.71 19.20 4.06
N SER A 108 -34.34 18.20 4.66
CA SER A 108 -35.54 18.40 5.47
C SER A 108 -35.23 18.73 6.94
N ALA A 109 -33.95 18.79 7.31
CA ALA A 109 -33.52 19.18 8.66
C ALA A 109 -33.61 20.70 8.85
N ASP A 110 -33.96 21.13 10.05
CA ASP A 110 -34.12 22.57 10.38
C ASP A 110 -32.79 23.36 10.38
N THR A 111 -31.71 22.65 10.63
CA THR A 111 -30.36 23.23 10.72
C THR A 111 -29.39 22.54 9.78
N LEU A 112 -28.65 23.35 9.02
CA LEU A 112 -27.60 22.87 8.14
C LEU A 112 -26.22 22.99 8.84
N PRO A 113 -25.30 22.04 8.62
CA PRO A 113 -23.94 22.10 9.16
C PRO A 113 -23.19 23.35 8.66
N LYS A 114 -22.34 23.91 9.52
CA LYS A 114 -21.50 25.06 9.12
C LYS A 114 -20.37 24.66 8.16
N MET A 115 -19.93 23.42 8.25
CA MET A 115 -18.86 22.87 7.41
C MET A 115 -19.24 21.46 6.97
N LEU A 116 -18.82 21.11 5.78
CA LEU A 116 -18.93 19.76 5.22
C LEU A 116 -17.55 19.30 4.77
N THR A 117 -17.30 18.01 4.89
CA THR A 117 -16.10 17.39 4.32
C THR A 117 -16.47 16.68 3.04
N PHE A 118 -15.83 17.05 1.95
CA PHE A 118 -15.99 16.41 0.66
C PHE A 118 -14.71 15.68 0.30
N SER A 119 -14.79 14.38 0.08
CA SER A 119 -13.65 13.53 -0.25
C SER A 119 -13.79 12.98 -1.66
N LEU A 120 -12.72 13.11 -2.42
CA LEU A 120 -12.52 12.53 -3.74
C LEU A 120 -11.54 11.39 -3.60
N LEU A 121 -11.99 10.15 -3.81
CA LEU A 121 -11.20 8.94 -3.63
C LEU A 121 -10.94 8.28 -4.97
N HIS A 122 -9.67 8.08 -5.31
CA HIS A 122 -9.31 7.42 -6.55
C HIS A 122 -9.38 5.89 -6.40
N PRO A 123 -10.09 5.15 -7.30
CA PRO A 123 -10.34 3.71 -7.12
C PRO A 123 -9.10 2.83 -7.07
N THR A 124 -7.97 3.27 -7.65
CA THR A 124 -6.77 2.43 -7.82
C THR A 124 -5.46 3.09 -7.41
N GLN A 125 -5.46 4.37 -7.07
CA GLN A 125 -4.25 5.13 -6.76
C GLN A 125 -4.40 5.87 -5.44
N PRO A 126 -4.15 5.19 -4.29
CA PRO A 126 -4.09 5.86 -3.01
C PRO A 126 -2.95 6.91 -3.05
N GLY A 127 -3.22 8.13 -2.67
CA GLY A 127 -2.28 9.26 -2.78
C GLY A 127 -2.69 10.32 -3.80
N ARG A 128 -3.77 10.07 -4.57
CA ARG A 128 -4.47 11.09 -5.35
C ARG A 128 -5.76 11.55 -4.69
N ASP A 129 -6.06 11.00 -3.54
CA ASP A 129 -7.24 11.34 -2.78
C ASP A 129 -7.16 12.81 -2.32
N GLN A 130 -8.26 13.53 -2.47
CA GLN A 130 -8.39 14.92 -2.06
C GLN A 130 -9.49 15.05 -1.03
N VAL A 131 -9.23 15.82 0.01
CA VAL A 131 -10.22 16.14 1.05
C VAL A 131 -10.41 17.65 1.08
N ILE A 132 -11.63 18.08 0.79
CA ILE A 132 -12.01 19.49 0.66
C ILE A 132 -12.95 19.84 1.78
N VAL A 133 -12.69 20.91 2.48
CA VAL A 133 -13.58 21.46 3.50
C VAL A 133 -14.47 22.53 2.87
N LEU A 134 -15.76 22.25 2.81
CA LEU A 134 -16.76 23.16 2.26
C LEU A 134 -17.35 24.01 3.38
N ARG A 135 -17.45 25.31 3.17
CA ARG A 135 -17.97 26.27 4.13
C ARG A 135 -19.36 26.75 3.71
N HIS A 136 -20.28 26.78 4.67
CA HIS A 136 -21.63 27.27 4.46
C HIS A 136 -21.65 28.79 4.20
N ALA A 137 -22.30 29.19 3.13
CA ALA A 137 -22.40 30.59 2.73
C ALA A 137 -23.84 31.15 2.78
N GLY A 138 -24.80 30.36 3.25
CA GLY A 138 -26.23 30.70 3.32
C GLY A 138 -27.05 29.90 2.33
N ASP A 139 -28.34 29.80 2.58
CA ASP A 139 -29.37 29.16 1.72
C ASP A 139 -28.98 27.72 1.25
N GLY A 140 -28.26 26.99 2.08
CA GLY A 140 -27.76 25.64 1.74
C GLY A 140 -26.63 25.60 0.73
N MET A 141 -26.00 26.74 0.44
CA MET A 141 -24.86 26.85 -0.45
C MET A 141 -23.57 26.68 0.34
N TYR A 142 -22.66 25.89 -0.22
CA TYR A 142 -21.32 25.64 0.31
C TYR A 142 -20.30 25.86 -0.79
N TYR A 143 -19.14 26.37 -0.39
CA TYR A 143 -18.01 26.63 -1.29
C TYR A 143 -16.72 26.03 -0.70
N GLY A 144 -15.87 25.60 -1.59
CA GLY A 144 -14.53 25.12 -1.26
C GLY A 144 -13.61 25.19 -2.46
N ASP A 145 -12.33 25.28 -2.18
CA ASP A 145 -11.28 25.26 -3.19
C ASP A 145 -10.95 23.81 -3.54
N ILE A 146 -10.81 23.52 -4.83
CA ILE A 146 -10.51 22.21 -5.35
C ILE A 146 -9.22 22.26 -6.15
N ASP A 147 -8.33 21.31 -5.91
CA ASP A 147 -7.12 21.16 -6.72
C ASP A 147 -7.46 20.53 -8.08
N GLU A 148 -6.46 20.52 -8.97
CA GLU A 148 -6.60 19.90 -10.28
C GLU A 148 -6.97 18.43 -10.15
N ILE A 149 -8.10 18.04 -10.76
CA ILE A 149 -8.58 16.67 -10.73
C ILE A 149 -8.19 15.96 -12.03
N ALA A 150 -7.49 14.82 -11.91
CA ALA A 150 -7.15 14.00 -13.05
C ALA A 150 -8.39 13.38 -13.69
N ARG A 151 -8.34 13.17 -15.01
CA ARG A 151 -9.40 12.46 -15.76
C ARG A 151 -9.52 11.03 -15.25
N GLY A 152 -10.76 10.55 -15.14
CA GLY A 152 -11.04 9.19 -14.69
C GLY A 152 -12.29 9.09 -13.84
N SER A 153 -12.49 7.92 -13.25
CA SER A 153 -13.59 7.65 -12.33
C SER A 153 -13.16 7.92 -10.90
N TRP A 154 -14.05 8.57 -10.14
CA TRP A 154 -13.82 8.94 -8.76
C TRP A 154 -14.96 8.48 -7.87
N TYR A 155 -14.65 7.99 -6.68
CA TYR A 155 -15.63 7.84 -5.62
C TYR A 155 -15.71 9.13 -4.84
N LEU A 156 -16.95 9.53 -4.53
CA LEU A 156 -17.25 10.77 -3.83
C LEU A 156 -17.85 10.45 -2.48
N GLN A 157 -17.47 11.21 -1.50
CA GLN A 157 -18.00 11.11 -0.17
C GLN A 157 -18.20 12.51 0.38
N LEU A 158 -19.43 12.82 0.77
CA LEU A 158 -19.80 14.09 1.40
C LEU A 158 -20.27 13.77 2.81
N GLU A 159 -19.63 14.36 3.79
CA GLU A 159 -19.86 14.05 5.20
C GLU A 159 -20.10 15.28 6.06
N ALA A 160 -20.97 15.08 7.04
CA ALA A 160 -21.06 15.92 8.23
C ALA A 160 -20.85 15.05 9.48
N ASP A 161 -21.09 15.59 10.65
CA ASP A 161 -20.87 14.88 11.92
C ASP A 161 -21.75 13.62 12.03
N ASP A 162 -22.98 13.69 11.56
CA ASP A 162 -24.03 12.69 11.81
C ASP A 162 -24.54 11.98 10.55
N TRP A 163 -24.17 12.41 9.34
CA TRP A 163 -24.62 11.81 8.08
C TRP A 163 -23.52 11.74 7.01
N ARG A 164 -23.74 10.89 6.04
CA ARG A 164 -22.84 10.71 4.89
C ARG A 164 -23.63 10.47 3.61
N LEU A 165 -23.17 11.08 2.52
CA LEU A 165 -23.60 10.78 1.15
C LEU A 165 -22.44 10.22 0.36
N SER A 166 -22.68 9.14 -0.39
CA SER A 166 -21.70 8.52 -1.26
C SER A 166 -22.14 8.59 -2.71
N GLY A 167 -21.19 8.75 -3.62
CA GLY A 167 -21.47 8.84 -5.06
C GLY A 167 -20.30 8.40 -5.90
N LYS A 168 -20.50 8.45 -7.22
CA LYS A 168 -19.44 8.23 -8.21
C LYS A 168 -19.49 9.33 -9.25
N MET A 169 -18.33 9.72 -9.72
CA MET A 169 -18.18 10.73 -10.75
C MET A 169 -17.16 10.29 -11.78
N GLN A 170 -17.34 10.73 -13.01
CA GLN A 170 -16.35 10.56 -14.07
C GLN A 170 -15.94 11.91 -14.62
N ILE A 171 -14.64 12.15 -14.73
CA ILE A 171 -14.10 13.37 -15.33
C ILE A 171 -13.60 13.05 -16.75
N PRO A 172 -13.95 13.85 -17.78
CA PRO A 172 -14.68 15.12 -17.70
C PRO A 172 -16.15 14.95 -17.32
N LEU A 173 -16.64 15.86 -16.48
CA LEU A 173 -18.03 15.90 -16.09
C LEU A 173 -18.87 16.39 -17.28
N VAL A 174 -19.92 15.64 -17.62
CA VAL A 174 -20.83 15.98 -18.73
C VAL A 174 -21.98 16.85 -18.22
N ASP A 175 -22.42 16.62 -16.98
CA ASP A 175 -23.54 17.30 -16.34
C ASP A 175 -23.25 17.59 -14.87
N ARG A 176 -24.15 18.39 -14.24
CA ARG A 176 -24.12 18.61 -12.79
C ARG A 176 -24.26 17.29 -12.05
N LEU A 177 -23.42 17.12 -11.06
CA LEU A 177 -23.44 15.93 -10.24
C LEU A 177 -24.51 16.03 -9.16
N VAL A 178 -25.33 14.98 -9.03
CA VAL A 178 -26.36 14.87 -7.99
C VAL A 178 -26.01 13.70 -7.10
N MET A 179 -25.84 13.96 -5.80
CA MET A 179 -25.65 12.91 -4.79
C MET A 179 -26.94 12.77 -3.97
N GLN A 180 -27.36 11.52 -3.78
CA GLN A 180 -28.54 11.16 -2.99
C GLN A 180 -28.20 9.94 -2.12
N PRO A 181 -28.89 9.72 -0.99
CA PRO A 181 -28.71 8.55 -0.17
C PRO A 181 -28.94 7.25 -0.97
N ALA A 182 -28.07 6.26 -0.78
CA ALA A 182 -28.20 4.98 -1.45
C ALA A 182 -29.50 4.23 -1.13
N ALA A 183 -30.09 4.47 0.04
CA ALA A 183 -31.38 3.91 0.46
C ALA A 183 -32.60 4.56 -0.26
N ALA A 184 -32.41 5.60 -1.05
CA ALA A 184 -33.49 6.22 -1.85
C ALA A 184 -33.76 5.50 -3.18
N VAL A 185 -32.94 4.51 -3.52
CA VAL A 185 -33.18 3.60 -4.63
C VAL A 185 -34.08 2.47 -4.12
N SER A 186 -35.40 2.69 -4.15
CA SER A 186 -36.37 1.61 -3.95
C SER A 186 -36.11 0.53 -4.98
N PRO A 187 -36.04 -0.75 -4.59
CA PRO A 187 -36.14 -1.82 -5.57
C PRO A 187 -37.59 -1.84 -6.10
N ASP A 188 -37.73 -1.56 -7.38
CA ASP A 188 -38.95 -1.95 -8.13
C ASP A 188 -38.97 -3.47 -8.34
#